data_ef88572499ecafacf8717ce28f95e072
#
_entry.id   ef88572499ecafacf8717ce28f95e072
#
_cell.length_a   1.000
_cell.length_b   1.000
_cell.length_c   1.000
_cell.angle_alpha   90.00
_cell.angle_beta   90.00
_cell.angle_gamma   90.00
#
_symmetry.space_group_name_H-M   'P 1'
#
loop_
_entity.id
_entity.type
_entity.pdbx_description
1 polymer ?
#
loop_
_entity_poly.entity_id
_entity_poly.type
_entity_poly.pdbx_seq_one_letter_code
_entity_poly.pdbx_strand_id
1 'polypeptide(L)'
;MDTIRIAVGSKRAPKLKAVREALKALGPLLHPKSSFEVRGFEVATGVSGTPRSRTELMAGARGRCEALMRLENETFLTARRHPVGVPHSRSPVRTRGTSRLGASYFVGLEGGLDVVYENGHENGRRLVFLESWAFVSDANGKGFYGQSGAILLPEALAAEVLDRGMELSRAIEAYTGTDGIRDSQGAWGVLTKNLINRQESFRIAVISAFAPFFNADIYRRR
;
A
#
# COMPACT_ATOMS: atom_id res chain seq x y z
N MET A 1 -4.80 -9.87 25.40
CA MET A 1 -4.47 -8.78 24.44
C MET A 1 -5.04 -9.19 23.09
N ASP A 2 -5.87 -8.35 22.50
CA ASP A 2 -6.43 -8.66 21.19
C ASP A 2 -5.36 -8.45 20.11
N THR A 3 -5.36 -9.35 19.13
CA THR A 3 -4.44 -9.23 17.98
C THR A 3 -5.19 -8.66 16.79
N ILE A 4 -4.80 -7.47 16.36
CA ILE A 4 -5.30 -6.80 15.17
C ILE A 4 -4.48 -7.30 13.98
N ARG A 5 -5.14 -7.93 13.01
CA ARG A 5 -4.49 -8.49 11.83
C ARG A 5 -4.58 -7.55 10.64
N ILE A 6 -3.45 -7.35 9.99
CA ILE A 6 -3.30 -6.46 8.84
C ILE A 6 -2.86 -7.31 7.64
N ALA A 7 -3.71 -7.37 6.62
CA ALA A 7 -3.38 -7.98 5.34
C ALA A 7 -2.77 -6.93 4.39
N VAL A 8 -1.61 -7.22 3.81
CA VAL A 8 -0.91 -6.31 2.90
C VAL A 8 -0.82 -6.94 1.50
N GLY A 9 -1.27 -6.24 0.47
CA GLY A 9 -1.26 -6.69 -0.93
C GLY A 9 0.12 -6.68 -1.58
N SER A 10 1.14 -7.16 -0.85
CA SER A 10 2.51 -7.32 -1.33
C SER A 10 3.30 -8.22 -0.39
N LYS A 11 4.22 -9.01 -0.96
CA LYS A 11 5.24 -9.77 -0.21
C LYS A 11 6.60 -9.06 -0.14
N ARG A 12 6.77 -7.90 -0.80
CA ARG A 12 8.06 -7.18 -0.86
C ARG A 12 8.45 -6.64 0.51
N ALA A 13 9.68 -6.95 0.94
CA ALA A 13 10.18 -6.61 2.26
C ALA A 13 10.08 -5.11 2.62
N PRO A 14 10.44 -4.15 1.73
CA PRO A 14 10.31 -2.73 2.05
C PRO A 14 8.86 -2.29 2.33
N LYS A 15 7.88 -2.84 1.58
CA LYS A 15 6.46 -2.54 1.79
C LYS A 15 5.94 -3.10 3.12
N LEU A 16 6.31 -4.34 3.46
CA LEU A 16 5.92 -4.96 4.74
C LEU A 16 6.58 -4.27 5.94
N LYS A 17 7.86 -3.90 5.83
CA LYS A 17 8.56 -3.13 6.87
C LYS A 17 7.90 -1.76 7.08
N ALA A 18 7.53 -1.07 5.99
CA ALA A 18 6.83 0.22 6.05
C ALA A 18 5.53 0.14 6.86
N VAL A 19 4.71 -0.89 6.60
CA VAL A 19 3.45 -1.10 7.35
C VAL A 19 3.74 -1.40 8.82
N ARG A 20 4.71 -2.26 9.13
CA ARG A 20 5.07 -2.56 10.53
C ARG A 20 5.56 -1.33 11.28
N GLU A 21 6.41 -0.51 10.65
CA GLU A 21 6.92 0.72 11.27
C GLU A 21 5.81 1.78 11.45
N ALA A 22 4.90 1.90 10.46
CA ALA A 22 3.72 2.75 10.62
C ALA A 22 2.88 2.31 11.83
N LEU A 23 2.61 1.02 11.96
CA LEU A 23 1.79 0.47 13.05
C LEU A 23 2.45 0.61 14.44
N LYS A 24 3.78 0.62 14.54
CA LYS A 24 4.46 0.95 15.80
C LYS A 24 4.12 2.36 16.28
N ALA A 25 4.02 3.31 15.35
CA ALA A 25 3.73 4.70 15.68
C ALA A 25 2.22 4.96 15.90
N LEU A 26 1.37 4.45 14.99
CA LEU A 26 -0.07 4.74 15.03
C LEU A 26 -0.90 3.74 15.83
N GLY A 27 -0.36 2.55 16.12
CA GLY A 27 -1.08 1.48 16.79
C GLY A 27 -1.69 1.89 18.13
N PRO A 28 -0.97 2.61 19.03
CA PRO A 28 -1.54 3.11 20.28
C PRO A 28 -2.74 4.05 20.12
N LEU A 29 -2.80 4.78 18.97
CA LEU A 29 -3.91 5.69 18.64
C LEU A 29 -5.09 4.93 18.03
N LEU A 30 -4.83 3.88 17.26
CA LEU A 30 -5.82 3.12 16.52
C LEU A 30 -6.53 2.08 17.41
N HIS A 31 -5.74 1.27 18.12
CA HIS A 31 -6.22 0.22 19.03
C HIS A 31 -5.32 0.15 20.27
N PRO A 32 -5.59 0.98 21.30
CA PRO A 32 -4.84 0.93 22.56
C PRO A 32 -4.85 -0.48 23.15
N LYS A 33 -3.71 -0.95 23.65
CA LYS A 33 -3.55 -2.26 24.31
C LYS A 33 -3.66 -3.50 23.39
N SER A 34 -3.70 -3.32 22.07
CA SER A 34 -3.70 -4.42 21.10
C SER A 34 -2.29 -4.66 20.51
N SER A 35 -2.03 -5.88 20.10
CA SER A 35 -0.87 -6.22 19.26
C SER A 35 -1.26 -6.21 17.78
N PHE A 36 -0.28 -6.04 16.89
CA PHE A 36 -0.52 -6.01 15.45
C PHE A 36 0.26 -7.13 14.76
N GLU A 37 -0.45 -7.92 13.95
CA GLU A 37 0.14 -8.95 13.10
C GLU A 37 0.03 -8.52 11.64
N VAL A 38 1.17 -8.39 10.93
CA VAL A 38 1.23 -7.97 9.52
C VAL A 38 1.58 -9.16 8.64
N ARG A 39 0.68 -9.53 7.73
CA ARG A 39 0.87 -10.61 6.74
C ARG A 39 0.82 -10.06 5.32
N GLY A 40 1.81 -10.46 4.48
CA GLY A 40 1.89 -10.09 3.08
C GLY A 40 1.31 -11.15 2.16
N PHE A 41 0.54 -10.72 1.18
CA PHE A 41 -0.06 -11.56 0.15
C PHE A 41 0.35 -11.06 -1.23
N GLU A 42 0.57 -11.97 -2.15
CA GLU A 42 0.77 -11.62 -3.54
C GLU A 42 -0.59 -11.47 -4.21
N VAL A 43 -0.85 -10.27 -4.75
CA VAL A 43 -2.09 -9.95 -5.44
C VAL A 43 -1.79 -9.19 -6.74
N ALA A 44 -2.63 -9.40 -7.74
CA ALA A 44 -2.56 -8.64 -8.98
C ALA A 44 -2.90 -7.16 -8.72
N THR A 45 -2.25 -6.26 -9.46
CA THR A 45 -2.44 -4.81 -9.30
C THR A 45 -3.48 -4.25 -10.26
N GLY A 46 -3.62 -4.86 -11.43
CA GLY A 46 -4.43 -4.33 -12.53
C GLY A 46 -3.86 -3.06 -13.19
N VAL A 47 -2.66 -2.63 -12.80
CA VAL A 47 -1.96 -1.47 -13.38
C VAL A 47 -0.60 -1.87 -13.93
N SER A 48 0.02 -1.00 -14.71
CA SER A 48 1.34 -1.18 -15.31
C SER A 48 2.44 -1.42 -14.26
N GLY A 49 3.59 -1.95 -14.67
CA GLY A 49 4.74 -2.20 -13.79
C GLY A 49 5.31 -0.93 -13.13
N THR A 50 5.17 0.21 -13.80
CA THR A 50 5.46 1.55 -13.28
C THR A 50 4.28 2.45 -13.64
N PRO A 51 3.36 2.72 -12.72
CA PRO A 51 2.29 3.71 -12.91
C PRO A 51 2.88 5.08 -13.24
N ARG A 52 2.21 5.81 -14.14
CA ARG A 52 2.71 7.07 -14.71
C ARG A 52 1.80 8.26 -14.44
N SER A 53 0.79 8.06 -13.61
CA SER A 53 -0.11 9.11 -13.17
C SER A 53 -0.59 8.84 -11.75
N ARG A 54 -0.98 9.89 -11.05
CA ARG A 54 -1.57 9.80 -9.71
C ARG A 54 -2.83 8.92 -9.71
N THR A 55 -3.62 9.00 -10.76
CA THR A 55 -4.83 8.16 -10.93
C THR A 55 -4.47 6.67 -10.98
N GLU A 56 -3.43 6.29 -11.73
CA GLU A 56 -2.94 4.90 -11.78
C GLU A 56 -2.37 4.44 -10.43
N LEU A 57 -1.63 5.31 -9.74
CA LEU A 57 -1.09 5.02 -8.41
C LEU A 57 -2.20 4.74 -7.40
N MET A 58 -3.24 5.59 -7.38
CA MET A 58 -4.41 5.41 -6.53
C MET A 58 -5.18 4.13 -6.90
N ALA A 59 -5.41 3.90 -8.19
CA ALA A 59 -6.08 2.70 -8.68
C ALA A 59 -5.29 1.42 -8.31
N GLY A 60 -3.96 1.42 -8.48
CA GLY A 60 -3.10 0.31 -8.11
C GLY A 60 -3.11 0.01 -6.61
N ALA A 61 -3.02 1.05 -5.77
CA ALA A 61 -3.11 0.89 -4.31
C ALA A 61 -4.48 0.33 -3.90
N ARG A 62 -5.57 0.89 -4.42
CA ARG A 62 -6.93 0.43 -4.15
C ARG A 62 -7.18 -0.98 -4.68
N GLY A 63 -6.78 -1.28 -5.91
CA GLY A 63 -6.95 -2.59 -6.53
C GLY A 63 -6.30 -3.72 -5.74
N ARG A 64 -5.11 -3.49 -5.15
CA ARG A 64 -4.45 -4.45 -4.24
C ARG A 64 -5.26 -4.68 -2.97
N CYS A 65 -5.81 -3.64 -2.39
CA CYS A 65 -6.66 -3.75 -1.20
C CYS A 65 -7.94 -4.53 -1.52
N GLU A 66 -8.62 -4.22 -2.61
CA GLU A 66 -9.83 -4.92 -3.06
C GLU A 66 -9.56 -6.37 -3.43
N ALA A 67 -8.40 -6.69 -4.00
CA ALA A 67 -7.98 -8.06 -4.27
C ALA A 67 -7.82 -8.87 -2.98
N LEU A 68 -7.27 -8.28 -1.92
CA LEU A 68 -7.20 -8.92 -0.59
C LEU A 68 -8.59 -9.17 -0.02
N MET A 69 -9.51 -8.22 -0.14
CA MET A 69 -10.89 -8.36 0.33
C MET A 69 -11.64 -9.47 -0.44
N ARG A 70 -11.39 -9.61 -1.75
CA ARG A 70 -11.93 -10.73 -2.55
C ARG A 70 -11.40 -12.07 -2.08
N LEU A 71 -10.08 -12.20 -1.87
CA LEU A 71 -9.45 -13.42 -1.33
C LEU A 71 -10.05 -13.81 0.03
N GLU A 72 -10.37 -12.82 0.87
CA GLU A 72 -11.05 -13.02 2.13
C GLU A 72 -12.43 -13.65 1.92
N ASN A 73 -13.26 -13.05 1.06
CA ASN A 73 -14.63 -13.49 0.79
C ASN A 73 -14.70 -14.86 0.13
N GLU A 74 -13.84 -15.14 -0.86
CA GLU A 74 -13.77 -16.45 -1.55
C GLU A 74 -13.42 -17.56 -0.57
N THR A 75 -12.51 -17.28 0.33
CA THR A 75 -12.08 -18.22 1.35
C THR A 75 -13.20 -18.52 2.36
N PHE A 76 -14.05 -17.52 2.65
CA PHE A 76 -15.23 -17.69 3.49
C PHE A 76 -16.31 -18.56 2.82
N LEU A 77 -16.54 -18.39 1.52
CA LEU A 77 -17.54 -19.15 0.76
C LEU A 77 -17.15 -20.62 0.57
N THR A 78 -15.87 -20.90 0.33
CA THR A 78 -15.36 -22.27 0.21
C THR A 78 -15.45 -23.06 1.52
N ALA A 79 -15.24 -22.40 2.65
CA ALA A 79 -15.38 -23.04 3.97
C ALA A 79 -16.82 -23.41 4.32
N ARG A 80 -17.81 -22.69 3.79
CA ARG A 80 -19.23 -23.02 3.95
C ARG A 80 -19.70 -24.19 3.09
N ARG A 81 -19.02 -24.45 1.96
CA ARG A 81 -19.37 -25.53 1.03
C ARG A 81 -18.84 -26.91 1.44
N HIS A 82 -17.82 -26.97 2.31
CA HIS A 82 -17.26 -28.21 2.85
C HIS A 82 -17.10 -28.12 4.37
N PRO A 83 -18.18 -28.29 5.15
CA PRO A 83 -18.05 -28.43 6.58
C PRO A 83 -17.38 -29.79 6.86
N VAL A 84 -16.11 -29.78 7.24
CA VAL A 84 -15.44 -30.93 7.83
C VAL A 84 -16.22 -31.26 9.11
N GLY A 85 -16.78 -32.49 9.20
CA GLY A 85 -17.65 -32.91 10.28
C GLY A 85 -17.03 -32.67 11.65
N VAL A 86 -17.74 -31.90 12.49
CA VAL A 86 -17.48 -31.77 13.92
C VAL A 86 -18.72 -32.19 14.67
N PRO A 87 -18.62 -33.02 15.75
CA PRO A 87 -19.75 -33.54 16.50
C PRO A 87 -20.56 -32.45 17.16
N HIS A 88 -21.88 -32.64 17.16
CA HIS A 88 -22.85 -31.75 17.82
C HIS A 88 -22.60 -31.60 19.32
N SER A 89 -22.20 -30.40 19.77
CA SER A 89 -22.68 -29.87 21.04
C SER A 89 -22.39 -28.38 21.15
N ARG A 90 -23.43 -27.62 21.59
CA ARG A 90 -23.50 -26.23 22.01
C ARG A 90 -23.64 -25.18 20.88
N SER A 91 -24.74 -24.43 21.02
CA SER A 91 -25.13 -23.29 20.21
C SER A 91 -23.97 -22.32 19.94
N PRO A 92 -23.75 -21.88 18.68
CA PRO A 92 -22.72 -20.90 18.40
C PRO A 92 -23.18 -19.53 18.91
N VAL A 93 -22.50 -19.01 19.90
CA VAL A 93 -22.45 -17.56 20.15
C VAL A 93 -22.05 -16.91 18.82
N ARG A 94 -22.91 -16.04 18.29
CA ARG A 94 -22.62 -15.23 17.10
C ARG A 94 -21.44 -14.32 17.40
N THR A 95 -20.22 -14.84 17.25
CA THR A 95 -19.01 -13.99 17.11
C THR A 95 -19.09 -13.34 15.76
N ARG A 96 -19.18 -12.01 15.74
CA ARG A 96 -19.05 -11.17 14.53
C ARG A 96 -17.85 -11.67 13.73
N GLY A 97 -18.17 -12.11 12.50
CA GLY A 97 -17.32 -12.45 11.39
C GLY A 97 -15.81 -12.61 11.66
N THR A 98 -15.36 -13.81 12.03
CA THR A 98 -13.96 -14.16 11.90
C THR A 98 -13.70 -14.55 10.45
N SER A 99 -13.12 -13.62 9.71
CA SER A 99 -12.60 -13.85 8.37
C SER A 99 -11.41 -14.83 8.41
N ARG A 100 -11.12 -15.54 7.33
CA ARG A 100 -10.04 -16.55 7.29
C ARG A 100 -8.63 -15.97 7.23
N LEU A 101 -8.45 -14.80 6.63
CA LEU A 101 -7.28 -13.97 6.86
C LEU A 101 -7.36 -13.38 8.26
N GLY A 102 -8.58 -13.33 8.83
CA GLY A 102 -8.88 -12.73 10.11
C GLY A 102 -8.43 -11.27 10.14
N ALA A 103 -8.35 -10.61 8.97
CA ALA A 103 -7.82 -9.28 8.86
C ALA A 103 -8.83 -8.24 9.33
N SER A 104 -8.36 -7.36 10.20
CA SER A 104 -9.11 -6.18 10.65
C SER A 104 -8.96 -5.03 9.65
N TYR A 105 -7.82 -4.97 8.95
CA TYR A 105 -7.51 -3.99 7.91
C TYR A 105 -6.81 -4.63 6.72
N PHE A 106 -7.08 -4.08 5.55
CA PHE A 106 -6.49 -4.44 4.27
C PHE A 106 -5.70 -3.25 3.73
N VAL A 107 -4.45 -3.47 3.35
CA VAL A 107 -3.52 -2.42 2.93
C VAL A 107 -3.01 -2.70 1.52
N GLY A 108 -3.35 -1.83 0.59
CA GLY A 108 -2.76 -1.81 -0.75
C GLY A 108 -1.72 -0.69 -0.85
N LEU A 109 -0.59 -0.97 -1.49
CA LEU A 109 0.54 -0.04 -1.63
C LEU A 109 1.01 0.01 -3.08
N GLU A 110 1.11 1.21 -3.66
CA GLU A 110 1.64 1.40 -5.00
C GLU A 110 2.66 2.54 -5.03
N GLY A 111 3.66 2.43 -5.89
CA GLY A 111 4.68 3.45 -6.10
C GLY A 111 4.97 3.61 -7.58
N GLY A 112 5.13 4.83 -8.01
CA GLY A 112 5.37 5.17 -9.40
C GLY A 112 5.48 6.67 -9.60
N LEU A 113 5.15 7.13 -10.78
CA LEU A 113 5.38 8.49 -11.23
C LEU A 113 4.06 9.26 -11.36
N ASP A 114 4.13 10.56 -11.13
CA ASP A 114 3.10 11.53 -11.49
C ASP A 114 3.71 12.57 -12.41
N VAL A 115 3.06 12.84 -13.55
CA VAL A 115 3.53 13.78 -14.56
C VAL A 115 2.73 15.07 -14.43
N VAL A 116 3.43 16.16 -14.19
CA VAL A 116 2.85 17.51 -14.04
C VAL A 116 3.52 18.44 -15.04
N TYR A 117 2.77 19.38 -15.59
CA TYR A 117 3.30 20.43 -16.44
C TYR A 117 3.33 21.76 -15.67
N GLU A 118 4.47 22.44 -15.66
CA GLU A 118 4.74 23.61 -14.82
C GLU A 118 3.70 24.74 -14.99
N ASN A 119 3.17 24.91 -16.20
CA ASN A 119 2.14 25.91 -16.50
C ASN A 119 0.72 25.33 -16.60
N GLY A 120 0.50 24.08 -16.15
CA GLY A 120 -0.78 23.38 -16.25
C GLY A 120 -1.17 22.96 -17.68
N HIS A 121 -0.31 23.15 -18.67
CA HIS A 121 -0.54 22.80 -20.08
C HIS A 121 0.58 21.91 -20.60
N GLU A 122 0.28 20.99 -21.50
CA GLU A 122 1.21 20.02 -22.08
C GLU A 122 2.40 20.65 -22.86
N ASN A 123 2.29 21.93 -23.24
CA ASN A 123 3.38 22.70 -23.84
C ASN A 123 4.33 23.33 -22.80
N GLY A 124 4.01 23.23 -21.51
CA GLY A 124 4.89 23.63 -20.41
C GLY A 124 6.02 22.62 -20.17
N ARG A 125 6.94 22.99 -19.28
CA ARG A 125 8.00 22.08 -18.85
C ARG A 125 7.39 20.88 -18.13
N ARG A 126 7.70 19.67 -18.61
CA ARG A 126 7.30 18.42 -17.99
C ARG A 126 8.10 18.19 -16.70
N LEU A 127 7.43 18.06 -15.59
CA LEU A 127 7.96 17.69 -14.28
C LEU A 127 7.45 16.31 -13.93
N VAL A 128 8.33 15.40 -13.50
CA VAL A 128 7.98 14.03 -13.17
C VAL A 128 8.32 13.79 -11.71
N PHE A 129 7.30 13.46 -10.92
CA PHE A 129 7.45 13.23 -9.50
C PHE A 129 7.34 11.74 -9.17
N LEU A 130 8.25 11.26 -8.34
CA LEU A 130 8.16 9.92 -7.73
C LEU A 130 7.31 10.02 -6.47
N GLU A 131 6.28 9.19 -6.39
CA GLU A 131 5.32 9.14 -5.27
C GLU A 131 5.09 7.71 -4.77
N SER A 132 4.65 7.59 -3.53
CA SER A 132 4.15 6.34 -2.95
C SER A 132 2.75 6.56 -2.39
N TRP A 133 1.84 5.63 -2.71
CA TRP A 133 0.44 5.68 -2.33
C TRP A 133 0.06 4.47 -1.51
N ALA A 134 -0.83 4.68 -0.55
CA ALA A 134 -1.49 3.64 0.22
C ALA A 134 -3.01 3.77 0.09
N PHE A 135 -3.70 2.65 0.08
CA PHE A 135 -5.13 2.58 0.34
C PHE A 135 -5.35 1.58 1.46
N VAL A 136 -6.03 2.01 2.51
CA VAL A 136 -6.35 1.19 3.68
C VAL A 136 -7.86 1.07 3.80
N SER A 137 -8.37 -0.14 3.93
CA SER A 137 -9.78 -0.41 4.21
C SER A 137 -9.94 -1.24 5.48
N ASP A 138 -10.99 -0.98 6.24
CA ASP A 138 -11.44 -1.89 7.29
C ASP A 138 -12.22 -3.09 6.70
N ALA A 139 -12.59 -4.03 7.58
CA ALA A 139 -13.35 -5.21 7.19
C ALA A 139 -14.78 -4.91 6.67
N ASN A 140 -15.29 -3.70 6.90
CA ASN A 140 -16.60 -3.25 6.42
C ASN A 140 -16.53 -2.56 5.05
N GLY A 141 -15.34 -2.44 4.46
CA GLY A 141 -15.12 -1.78 3.18
C GLY A 141 -14.95 -0.26 3.26
N LYS A 142 -14.92 0.32 4.46
CA LYS A 142 -14.60 1.74 4.64
C LYS A 142 -13.11 1.95 4.42
N GLY A 143 -12.74 2.74 3.41
CA GLY A 143 -11.34 2.88 3.03
C GLY A 143 -10.93 4.32 2.73
N PHE A 144 -9.62 4.59 2.89
CA PHE A 144 -9.03 5.90 2.71
C PHE A 144 -7.67 5.81 2.02
N TYR A 145 -7.36 6.84 1.27
CA TYR A 145 -6.07 7.03 0.62
C TYR A 145 -5.10 7.77 1.54
N GLY A 146 -3.83 7.47 1.35
CA GLY A 146 -2.71 8.24 1.88
C GLY A 146 -1.58 8.31 0.87
N GLN A 147 -0.86 9.41 0.88
CA GLN A 147 0.26 9.69 -0.01
C GLN A 147 1.50 9.96 0.82
N SER A 148 2.68 9.59 0.28
CA SER A 148 3.96 10.11 0.74
C SER A 148 4.15 11.56 0.27
N GLY A 149 5.21 12.22 0.63
CA GLY A 149 5.67 13.36 -0.16
C GLY A 149 5.99 12.93 -1.61
N ALA A 150 6.43 13.89 -2.42
CA ALA A 150 6.87 13.68 -3.78
C ALA A 150 8.33 14.11 -3.94
N ILE A 151 9.11 13.45 -4.79
CA ILE A 151 10.46 13.85 -5.16
C ILE A 151 10.57 14.01 -6.66
N LEU A 152 11.13 15.15 -7.11
CA LEU A 152 11.34 15.40 -8.52
C LEU A 152 12.36 14.40 -9.10
N LEU A 153 11.97 13.74 -10.17
CA LEU A 153 12.85 12.84 -10.90
C LEU A 153 13.77 13.65 -11.83
N PRO A 154 15.07 13.33 -11.91
CA PRO A 154 15.94 13.91 -12.93
C PRO A 154 15.38 13.70 -14.33
N GLU A 155 15.44 14.73 -15.17
CA GLU A 155 14.85 14.70 -16.52
C GLU A 155 15.35 13.53 -17.37
N ALA A 156 16.65 13.22 -17.28
CA ALA A 156 17.23 12.07 -18.00
C ALA A 156 16.60 10.73 -17.56
N LEU A 157 16.35 10.51 -16.27
CA LEU A 157 15.65 9.33 -15.77
C LEU A 157 14.17 9.32 -16.17
N ALA A 158 13.53 10.49 -16.15
CA ALA A 158 12.16 10.63 -16.59
C ALA A 158 12.01 10.24 -18.08
N ALA A 159 12.93 10.66 -18.94
CA ALA A 159 12.95 10.31 -20.36
C ALA A 159 13.14 8.79 -20.57
N GLU A 160 14.03 8.12 -19.83
CA GLU A 160 14.21 6.67 -19.93
C GLU A 160 12.89 5.92 -19.61
N VAL A 161 12.17 6.36 -18.58
CA VAL A 161 10.95 5.68 -18.15
C VAL A 161 9.75 6.01 -19.01
N LEU A 162 9.55 7.29 -19.33
CA LEU A 162 8.33 7.74 -20.00
C LEU A 162 8.41 7.61 -21.52
N ASP A 163 9.57 7.97 -22.10
CA ASP A 163 9.72 8.06 -23.55
C ASP A 163 10.28 6.76 -24.14
N ARG A 164 11.18 6.06 -23.40
CA ARG A 164 11.78 4.80 -23.84
C ARG A 164 11.13 3.54 -23.21
N GLY A 165 10.21 3.71 -22.27
CA GLY A 165 9.46 2.61 -21.68
C GLY A 165 10.25 1.76 -20.68
N MET A 166 11.42 2.21 -20.23
CA MET A 166 12.23 1.46 -19.27
C MET A 166 11.56 1.44 -17.89
N GLU A 167 11.66 0.33 -17.16
CA GLU A 167 11.21 0.30 -15.77
C GLU A 167 12.11 1.19 -14.91
N LEU A 168 11.52 1.98 -13.99
CA LEU A 168 12.23 2.96 -13.18
C LEU A 168 13.41 2.36 -12.40
N SER A 169 13.25 1.17 -11.83
CA SER A 169 14.36 0.53 -11.11
C SER A 169 15.54 0.24 -12.02
N ARG A 170 15.28 -0.25 -13.24
CA ARG A 170 16.34 -0.53 -14.23
C ARG A 170 17.00 0.75 -14.74
N ALA A 171 16.23 1.81 -14.96
CA ALA A 171 16.79 3.10 -15.35
C ALA A 171 17.78 3.62 -14.28
N ILE A 172 17.41 3.51 -13.00
CA ILE A 172 18.28 3.91 -11.90
C ILE A 172 19.48 2.99 -11.75
N GLU A 173 19.31 1.67 -11.86
CA GLU A 173 20.40 0.70 -11.85
C GLU A 173 21.44 0.99 -12.93
N ALA A 174 20.99 1.28 -14.15
CA ALA A 174 21.87 1.68 -15.25
C ALA A 174 22.63 3.00 -14.95
N TYR A 175 21.99 3.94 -14.29
CA TYR A 175 22.60 5.23 -13.91
C TYR A 175 23.60 5.12 -12.78
N THR A 176 23.37 4.24 -11.82
CA THR A 176 24.19 4.13 -10.60
C THR A 176 25.19 3.01 -10.61
N GLY A 177 25.06 2.07 -11.56
CA GLY A 177 25.87 0.83 -11.57
C GLY A 177 25.57 -0.09 -10.39
N THR A 178 24.42 0.06 -9.72
CA THR A 178 24.05 -0.71 -8.52
C THR A 178 22.81 -1.53 -8.81
N ASP A 179 22.90 -2.85 -8.66
CA ASP A 179 21.78 -3.78 -8.85
C ASP A 179 20.90 -3.91 -7.59
N GLY A 180 19.66 -4.40 -7.78
CA GLY A 180 18.77 -4.75 -6.68
C GLY A 180 18.16 -3.55 -5.95
N ILE A 181 18.19 -2.37 -6.54
CA ILE A 181 17.64 -1.13 -5.97
C ILE A 181 16.17 -1.26 -5.60
N ARG A 182 15.40 -1.99 -6.41
CA ARG A 182 13.95 -2.16 -6.20
C ARG A 182 13.60 -2.82 -4.86
N ASP A 183 14.38 -3.75 -4.40
CA ASP A 183 14.13 -4.52 -3.17
C ASP A 183 14.95 -4.02 -1.96
N SER A 184 15.75 -2.98 -2.17
CA SER A 184 16.55 -2.27 -1.15
C SER A 184 16.02 -0.86 -0.91
N GLN A 185 16.86 0.17 -1.11
CA GLN A 185 16.52 1.58 -0.85
C GLN A 185 15.49 2.17 -1.82
N GLY A 186 15.35 1.58 -3.03
CA GLY A 186 14.50 2.09 -4.09
C GLY A 186 15.02 3.40 -4.69
N ALA A 187 14.29 3.93 -5.66
CA ALA A 187 14.60 5.22 -6.27
C ALA A 187 14.66 6.36 -5.24
N TRP A 188 13.80 6.33 -4.22
CA TRP A 188 13.82 7.28 -3.12
C TRP A 188 15.19 7.35 -2.44
N GLY A 189 15.75 6.20 -2.05
CA GLY A 189 17.04 6.16 -1.39
C GLY A 189 18.20 6.65 -2.26
N VAL A 190 18.18 6.28 -3.54
CA VAL A 190 19.20 6.74 -4.48
C VAL A 190 19.17 8.25 -4.63
N LEU A 191 17.99 8.82 -4.92
CA LEU A 191 17.83 10.27 -5.16
C LEU A 191 18.07 11.12 -3.91
N THR A 192 17.90 10.56 -2.72
CA THR A 192 18.06 11.29 -1.45
C THR A 192 19.31 10.86 -0.67
N LYS A 193 20.22 10.07 -1.26
CA LYS A 193 21.38 9.51 -0.54
C LYS A 193 20.97 8.78 0.76
N ASN A 194 19.88 8.03 0.69
CA ASN A 194 19.27 7.28 1.80
C ASN A 194 18.73 8.11 2.98
N LEU A 195 18.58 9.43 2.84
CA LEU A 195 17.86 10.23 3.84
C LEU A 195 16.38 9.85 3.91
N ILE A 196 15.78 9.53 2.76
CA ILE A 196 14.45 8.95 2.65
C ILE A 196 14.54 7.73 1.74
N ASN A 197 14.31 6.54 2.26
CA ASN A 197 14.30 5.34 1.45
C ASN A 197 12.86 4.92 1.08
N ARG A 198 12.75 3.87 0.25
CA ARG A 198 11.45 3.35 -0.20
C ARG A 198 10.54 2.91 0.95
N GLN A 199 11.09 2.35 2.01
CA GLN A 199 10.34 1.95 3.20
C GLN A 199 9.73 3.18 3.87
N GLU A 200 10.52 4.24 4.03
CA GLU A 200 10.07 5.48 4.69
C GLU A 200 8.97 6.18 3.90
N SER A 201 9.09 6.28 2.57
CA SER A 201 8.03 6.87 1.74
C SER A 201 6.71 6.11 1.88
N PHE A 202 6.72 4.77 1.85
CA PHE A 202 5.52 3.98 2.09
C PHE A 202 5.01 4.09 3.54
N ARG A 203 5.88 4.21 4.53
CA ARG A 203 5.49 4.42 5.93
C ARG A 203 4.64 5.67 6.09
N ILE A 204 5.06 6.78 5.49
CA ILE A 204 4.32 8.04 5.49
C ILE A 204 2.95 7.85 4.82
N ALA A 205 2.90 7.23 3.63
CA ALA A 205 1.64 6.97 2.93
C ALA A 205 0.67 6.12 3.78
N VAL A 206 1.17 5.10 4.47
CA VAL A 206 0.36 4.24 5.36
C VAL A 206 -0.19 5.05 6.53
N ILE A 207 0.63 5.85 7.22
CA ILE A 207 0.17 6.70 8.33
C ILE A 207 -0.93 7.64 7.85
N SER A 208 -0.72 8.30 6.70
CA SER A 208 -1.70 9.22 6.11
C SER A 208 -3.03 8.51 5.79
N ALA A 209 -2.98 7.27 5.26
CA ALA A 209 -4.18 6.49 4.97
C ALA A 209 -4.93 6.02 6.23
N PHE A 210 -4.23 5.79 7.34
CA PHE A 210 -4.86 5.45 8.61
C PHE A 210 -5.41 6.67 9.37
N ALA A 211 -4.98 7.89 9.05
CA ALA A 211 -5.38 9.09 9.79
C ALA A 211 -6.90 9.24 9.99
N PRO A 212 -7.78 8.96 8.99
CA PRO A 212 -9.21 9.04 9.19
C PRO A 212 -9.79 7.98 10.15
N PHE A 213 -9.09 6.89 10.42
CA PHE A 213 -9.58 5.87 11.35
C PHE A 213 -9.41 6.30 12.82
N PHE A 214 -8.29 6.92 13.16
CA PHE A 214 -8.04 7.40 14.53
C PHE A 214 -8.46 8.86 14.77
N ASN A 215 -8.87 9.60 13.70
CA ASN A 215 -9.45 10.94 13.77
C ASN A 215 -10.89 10.96 13.23
N ALA A 216 -11.66 9.89 13.50
CA ALA A 216 -12.98 9.69 12.91
C ALA A 216 -13.93 10.89 13.09
N ASP A 217 -13.84 11.59 14.20
CA ASP A 217 -14.72 12.73 14.52
C ASP A 217 -14.44 13.94 13.60
N ILE A 218 -13.20 14.16 13.19
CA ILE A 218 -12.85 15.22 12.23
C ILE A 218 -13.37 14.88 10.85
N TYR A 219 -13.23 13.62 10.42
CA TYR A 219 -13.61 13.16 9.08
C TYR A 219 -15.12 12.87 8.92
N ARG A 220 -15.91 12.86 9.99
CA ARG A 220 -17.37 12.66 9.95
C ARG A 220 -18.15 13.97 9.92
N ARG A 221 -17.54 15.08 10.32
CA ARG A 221 -18.20 16.39 10.26
C ARG A 221 -18.41 16.78 8.80
N ARG A 222 -19.65 16.83 8.38
CA ARG A 222 -20.11 17.45 7.11
C ARG A 222 -20.48 18.87 7.36
#